data_9262529a7fb53635f407ecf109b49116
#
_entry.id   9262529a7fb53635f407ecf109b49116
#
_cell.length_a   1.000
_cell.length_b   1.000
_cell.length_c   1.000
_cell.angle_alpha   90.00
_cell.angle_beta   90.00
_cell.angle_gamma   90.00
#
_symmetry.space_group_name_H-M   'P 1'
#
loop_
_entity.id
_entity.type
_entity.pdbx_description
1 polymer ?
#
loop_
_entity_poly.entity_id
_entity_poly.type
_entity_poly.pdbx_seq_one_letter_code
_entity_poly.pdbx_strand_id
1 'polypeptide(L)'
;MPAAILTEEIAMQKEIVDVPGISKHLKKEGIPLSAVVRAGGFVFVSGQPPVDRRTGKIPLVNVTKQTRMVLDNIKVCLEACGSSLDKVVKCTVYITNAAYFDEVNDVYRKYFRRDPPARVFCVVGSWPKKFDVEIDCIAVA
;
A
#
# COMPACT_ATOMS: atom_id res chain seq x y z
N MET A 1 10.05 31.36 18.54
CA MET A 1 8.85 30.58 18.20
C MET A 1 8.46 29.69 19.37
N PRO A 2 7.19 29.67 19.78
CA PRO A 2 6.73 28.74 20.80
C PRO A 2 6.91 27.29 20.33
N ALA A 3 7.28 26.39 21.23
CA ALA A 3 7.51 24.98 20.93
C ALA A 3 6.29 24.29 20.26
N ALA A 4 5.07 24.73 20.58
CA ALA A 4 3.84 24.22 19.98
C ALA A 4 3.75 24.51 18.47
N ILE A 5 4.14 25.69 18.03
CA ILE A 5 4.12 26.09 16.60
C ILE A 5 5.15 25.28 15.81
N LEU A 6 6.35 25.06 16.38
CA LEU A 6 7.39 24.22 15.78
C LEU A 6 6.92 22.76 15.63
N THR A 7 6.17 22.27 16.61
CA THR A 7 5.64 20.89 16.57
C THR A 7 4.56 20.75 15.50
N GLU A 8 3.69 21.75 15.33
CA GLU A 8 2.67 21.76 14.26
C GLU A 8 3.29 21.88 12.87
N GLU A 9 4.29 22.75 12.70
CA GLU A 9 5.02 22.88 11.41
C GLU A 9 5.73 21.58 11.04
N ILE A 10 6.37 20.88 11.99
CA ILE A 10 7.01 19.59 11.73
C ILE A 10 5.97 18.54 11.37
N ALA A 11 4.82 18.49 12.05
CA ALA A 11 3.74 17.55 11.77
C ALA A 11 3.10 17.77 10.39
N MET A 12 3.15 18.99 9.85
CA MET A 12 2.61 19.33 8.54
C MET A 12 3.59 19.08 7.38
N GLN A 13 4.87 18.81 7.68
CA GLN A 13 5.86 18.51 6.65
C GLN A 13 5.72 17.08 6.11
N LYS A 14 5.97 16.97 4.80
CA LYS A 14 6.03 15.68 4.13
C LYS A 14 7.33 14.96 4.50
N GLU A 15 7.22 13.73 5.00
CA GLU A 15 8.33 12.84 5.29
C GLU A 15 8.27 11.62 4.37
N ILE A 16 9.37 11.35 3.67
CA ILE A 16 9.53 10.14 2.85
C ILE A 16 10.04 9.01 3.74
N VAL A 17 9.35 7.87 3.74
CA VAL A 17 9.71 6.70 4.52
C VAL A 17 10.35 5.65 3.63
N ASP A 18 11.57 5.21 4.00
CA ASP A 18 12.21 4.09 3.34
C ASP A 18 11.59 2.78 3.81
N VAL A 19 11.18 1.93 2.86
CA VAL A 19 10.55 0.64 3.14
C VAL A 19 11.48 -0.49 2.70
N PRO A 20 11.98 -1.32 3.64
CA PRO A 20 12.86 -2.43 3.31
C PRO A 20 12.25 -3.38 2.26
N GLY A 21 13.05 -3.71 1.24
CA GLY A 21 12.62 -4.60 0.17
C GLY A 21 11.69 -3.99 -0.88
N ILE A 22 11.25 -2.74 -0.71
CA ILE A 22 10.38 -2.04 -1.67
C ILE A 22 11.07 -0.81 -2.24
N SER A 23 11.51 0.12 -1.39
CA SER A 23 12.09 1.40 -1.84
C SER A 23 13.32 1.22 -2.74
N LYS A 24 14.19 0.26 -2.43
CA LYS A 24 15.39 0.00 -3.24
C LYS A 24 15.06 -0.45 -4.67
N HIS A 25 14.01 -1.24 -4.86
CA HIS A 25 13.59 -1.69 -6.20
C HIS A 25 13.00 -0.55 -7.02
N LEU A 26 12.23 0.33 -6.39
CA LEU A 26 11.70 1.52 -7.04
C LEU A 26 12.83 2.43 -7.54
N LYS A 27 13.86 2.66 -6.72
CA LYS A 27 15.04 3.44 -7.09
C LYS A 27 15.81 2.80 -8.23
N LYS A 28 16.04 1.49 -8.15
CA LYS A 28 16.76 0.72 -9.18
C LYS A 28 16.05 0.78 -10.53
N GLU A 29 14.73 0.72 -10.54
CA GLU A 29 13.92 0.79 -11.77
C GLU A 29 13.67 2.23 -12.24
N GLY A 30 14.08 3.23 -11.47
CA GLY A 30 13.88 4.65 -11.79
C GLY A 30 12.43 5.09 -11.78
N ILE A 31 11.58 4.42 -10.99
CA ILE A 31 10.16 4.77 -10.89
C ILE A 31 10.00 6.01 -9.99
N PRO A 32 9.39 7.09 -10.48
CA PRO A 32 9.32 8.38 -9.78
C PRO A 32 8.18 8.39 -8.74
N LEU A 33 8.28 7.54 -7.72
CA LEU A 33 7.34 7.50 -6.60
C LEU A 33 8.04 7.09 -5.31
N SER A 34 7.50 7.51 -4.20
CA SER A 34 7.89 7.06 -2.86
C SER A 34 6.93 5.96 -2.41
N ALA A 35 7.45 4.89 -1.83
CA ALA A 35 6.60 3.81 -1.32
C ALA A 35 5.60 4.29 -0.27
N VAL A 36 6.09 5.13 0.64
CA VAL A 36 5.29 5.70 1.74
C VAL A 36 5.66 7.16 1.98
N VAL A 37 4.63 7.97 2.19
CA VAL A 37 4.77 9.37 2.63
C VAL A 37 3.98 9.54 3.92
N ARG A 38 4.61 10.14 4.93
CA ARG A 38 3.96 10.57 6.18
C ARG A 38 3.72 12.07 6.15
N ALA A 39 2.51 12.52 6.47
CA ALA A 39 2.17 13.93 6.59
C ALA A 39 0.89 14.12 7.40
N GLY A 40 0.83 15.16 8.21
CA GLY A 40 -0.38 15.59 8.91
C GLY A 40 -1.02 14.54 9.82
N GLY A 41 -0.24 13.64 10.42
CA GLY A 41 -0.76 12.55 11.24
C GLY A 41 -1.28 11.36 10.44
N PHE A 42 -1.08 11.35 9.12
CA PHE A 42 -1.48 10.26 8.22
C PHE A 42 -0.28 9.63 7.53
N VAL A 43 -0.49 8.40 7.09
CA VAL A 43 0.44 7.62 6.29
C VAL A 43 -0.22 7.32 4.95
N PHE A 44 0.45 7.68 3.87
CA PHE A 44 -0.01 7.45 2.49
C PHE A 44 0.87 6.37 1.88
N VAL A 45 0.28 5.22 1.60
CA VAL A 45 0.98 4.10 0.97
C VAL A 45 0.65 4.08 -0.51
N SER A 46 1.68 4.15 -1.35
CA SER A 46 1.56 4.04 -2.80
C SER A 46 0.96 2.70 -3.20
N GLY A 47 0.33 2.64 -4.36
CA GLY A 47 -0.20 1.40 -4.92
C GLY A 47 0.85 0.28 -4.88
N GLN A 48 0.50 -0.83 -4.23
CA GLN A 48 1.37 -1.98 -4.10
C GLN A 48 0.93 -3.08 -5.06
N PRO A 49 1.77 -3.40 -6.07
CA PRO A 49 1.57 -4.58 -6.89
C PRO A 49 2.07 -5.85 -6.16
N PRO A 50 1.80 -7.04 -6.71
CA PRO A 50 2.24 -8.30 -6.10
C PRO A 50 3.74 -8.58 -6.32
N VAL A 51 4.59 -7.66 -5.88
CA VAL A 51 6.04 -7.76 -5.98
C VAL A 51 6.58 -8.69 -4.88
N ASP A 52 7.44 -9.62 -5.27
CA ASP A 52 8.30 -10.33 -4.32
C ASP A 52 9.38 -9.35 -3.84
N ARG A 53 9.33 -8.97 -2.57
CA ARG A 53 10.26 -8.00 -1.98
C ARG A 53 11.72 -8.44 -2.01
N ARG A 54 11.95 -9.74 -2.02
CA ARG A 54 13.29 -10.31 -2.06
C ARG A 54 13.94 -10.09 -3.42
N THR A 55 13.21 -10.30 -4.50
CA THR A 55 13.73 -10.27 -5.87
C THR A 55 13.40 -8.97 -6.62
N GLY A 56 12.36 -8.24 -6.20
CA GLY A 56 11.82 -7.09 -6.92
C GLY A 56 10.99 -7.47 -8.14
N LYS A 57 10.72 -8.75 -8.35
CA LYS A 57 9.97 -9.27 -9.50
C LYS A 57 8.53 -9.58 -9.14
N ILE A 58 7.66 -9.56 -10.15
CA ILE A 58 6.26 -9.97 -10.03
C ILE A 58 6.11 -11.37 -10.60
N PRO A 59 5.85 -12.39 -9.75
CA PRO A 59 5.70 -13.76 -10.23
C PRO A 59 4.37 -13.95 -10.97
N LEU A 60 4.33 -14.93 -11.88
CA LEU A 60 3.11 -15.36 -12.53
C LEU A 60 2.35 -16.33 -11.61
N VAL A 61 1.44 -15.78 -10.82
CA VAL A 61 0.62 -16.54 -9.86
C VAL A 61 -0.84 -16.13 -9.99
N ASN A 62 -1.77 -16.92 -9.42
CA ASN A 62 -3.19 -16.61 -9.47
C ASN A 62 -3.54 -15.36 -8.63
N VAL A 63 -4.75 -14.83 -8.85
CA VAL A 63 -5.21 -13.60 -8.20
C VAL A 63 -5.31 -13.71 -6.68
N THR A 64 -5.62 -14.88 -6.16
CA THR A 64 -5.64 -15.14 -4.70
C THR A 64 -4.26 -14.92 -4.10
N LYS A 65 -3.23 -15.50 -4.70
CA LYS A 65 -1.85 -15.35 -4.23
C LYS A 65 -1.33 -13.93 -4.46
N GLN A 66 -1.65 -13.31 -5.59
CA GLN A 66 -1.32 -11.91 -5.85
C GLN A 66 -1.90 -11.00 -4.75
N THR A 67 -3.15 -11.21 -4.36
CA THR A 67 -3.81 -10.40 -3.33
C THR A 67 -3.12 -10.52 -1.98
N ARG A 68 -2.69 -11.75 -1.59
CA ARG A 68 -1.89 -11.94 -0.37
C ARG A 68 -0.57 -11.17 -0.44
N MET A 69 0.15 -11.26 -1.55
CA MET A 69 1.42 -10.57 -1.74
C MET A 69 1.23 -9.05 -1.66
N VAL A 70 0.19 -8.52 -2.29
CA VAL A 70 -0.14 -7.09 -2.25
C VAL A 70 -0.42 -6.64 -0.80
N LEU A 71 -1.25 -7.35 -0.06
CA LEU A 71 -1.60 -7.00 1.31
C LEU A 71 -0.43 -7.19 2.29
N ASP A 72 0.42 -8.19 2.07
CA ASP A 72 1.68 -8.33 2.81
C ASP A 72 2.61 -7.15 2.55
N ASN A 73 2.69 -6.66 1.32
CA ASN A 73 3.47 -5.47 0.98
C ASN A 73 2.90 -4.20 1.64
N ILE A 74 1.58 -4.04 1.64
CA ILE A 74 0.90 -2.96 2.39
C ILE A 74 1.27 -3.03 3.88
N LYS A 75 1.21 -4.20 4.48
CA LYS A 75 1.58 -4.41 5.88
C LYS A 75 3.02 -3.99 6.17
N VAL A 76 3.95 -4.40 5.34
CA VAL A 76 5.37 -4.02 5.46
C VAL A 76 5.55 -2.50 5.34
N CYS A 77 4.85 -1.86 4.40
CA CYS A 77 4.88 -0.40 4.26
C CYS A 77 4.40 0.31 5.53
N LEU A 78 3.28 -0.14 6.11
CA LEU A 78 2.72 0.43 7.34
C LEU A 78 3.65 0.24 8.54
N GLU A 79 4.19 -0.95 8.72
CA GLU A 79 5.12 -1.27 9.82
C GLU A 79 6.42 -0.48 9.73
N ALA A 80 6.91 -0.19 8.52
CA ALA A 80 8.11 0.63 8.31
C ALA A 80 7.99 2.05 8.87
N CYS A 81 6.78 2.56 9.03
CA CYS A 81 6.52 3.88 9.60
C CYS A 81 5.80 3.84 10.96
N GLY A 82 5.79 2.68 11.63
CA GLY A 82 5.19 2.52 12.96
C GLY A 82 3.66 2.47 12.97
N SER A 83 3.02 2.35 11.80
CA SER A 83 1.58 2.14 11.67
C SER A 83 1.23 0.66 11.60
N SER A 84 -0.01 0.32 11.31
CA SER A 84 -0.49 -1.06 11.22
C SER A 84 -1.75 -1.17 10.37
N LEU A 85 -2.13 -2.39 10.01
CA LEU A 85 -3.38 -2.66 9.29
C LEU A 85 -4.62 -2.14 10.03
N ASP A 86 -4.63 -2.22 11.36
CA ASP A 86 -5.75 -1.73 12.19
C ASP A 86 -5.91 -0.20 12.11
N LYS A 87 -4.89 0.52 11.69
CA LYS A 87 -4.92 1.98 11.56
C LYS A 87 -5.27 2.45 10.15
N VAL A 88 -5.50 1.55 9.22
CA VAL A 88 -5.92 1.89 7.86
C VAL A 88 -7.33 2.46 7.87
N VAL A 89 -7.50 3.64 7.28
CA VAL A 89 -8.79 4.33 7.21
C VAL A 89 -9.43 4.23 5.83
N LYS A 90 -8.62 4.07 4.78
CA LYS A 90 -9.12 3.91 3.41
C LYS A 90 -8.18 3.06 2.56
N CYS A 91 -8.77 2.18 1.75
CA CYS A 91 -8.11 1.46 0.67
C CYS A 91 -8.75 1.76 -0.68
N THR A 92 -7.98 1.73 -1.74
CA THR A 92 -8.46 1.57 -3.11
C THR A 92 -7.89 0.27 -3.67
N VAL A 93 -8.77 -0.59 -4.14
CA VAL A 93 -8.42 -1.88 -4.75
C VAL A 93 -8.65 -1.78 -6.25
N TYR A 94 -7.61 -2.07 -7.02
CA TYR A 94 -7.63 -2.08 -8.48
C TYR A 94 -7.46 -3.51 -8.99
N ILE A 95 -8.34 -3.94 -9.86
CA ILE A 95 -8.29 -5.27 -10.50
C ILE A 95 -8.48 -5.16 -12.01
N THR A 96 -8.00 -6.14 -12.75
CA THR A 96 -8.10 -6.17 -14.22
C THR A 96 -9.38 -6.82 -14.73
N ASN A 97 -10.10 -7.56 -13.88
CA ASN A 97 -11.31 -8.28 -14.27
C ASN A 97 -12.30 -8.30 -13.10
N ALA A 98 -13.53 -7.85 -13.33
CA ALA A 98 -14.58 -7.84 -12.31
C ALA A 98 -14.87 -9.25 -11.75
N ALA A 99 -14.60 -10.31 -12.49
CA ALA A 99 -14.76 -11.70 -12.04
C ALA A 99 -13.85 -12.07 -10.84
N TYR A 100 -12.81 -11.30 -10.57
CA TYR A 100 -11.90 -11.52 -9.44
C TYR A 100 -12.40 -10.95 -8.10
N PHE A 101 -13.53 -10.25 -8.11
CA PHE A 101 -14.06 -9.54 -6.93
C PHE A 101 -14.19 -10.46 -5.72
N ASP A 102 -14.80 -11.62 -5.86
CA ASP A 102 -15.03 -12.54 -4.73
C ASP A 102 -13.72 -13.11 -4.18
N GLU A 103 -12.81 -13.55 -5.04
CA GLU A 103 -11.51 -14.10 -4.62
C GLU A 103 -10.66 -13.05 -3.88
N VAL A 104 -10.65 -11.81 -4.38
CA VAL A 104 -9.93 -10.71 -3.73
C VAL A 104 -10.56 -10.39 -2.38
N ASN A 105 -11.88 -10.33 -2.28
CA ASN A 105 -12.59 -10.10 -1.02
C ASN A 105 -12.31 -11.19 0.02
N ASP A 106 -12.24 -12.46 -0.40
CA ASP A 106 -11.95 -13.58 0.51
C ASP A 106 -10.58 -13.45 1.18
N VAL A 107 -9.57 -12.98 0.43
CA VAL A 107 -8.25 -12.69 0.99
C VAL A 107 -8.28 -11.41 1.84
N TYR A 108 -8.87 -10.34 1.30
CA TYR A 108 -8.94 -9.03 1.94
C TYR A 108 -9.53 -9.10 3.34
N ARG A 109 -10.63 -9.83 3.54
CA ARG A 109 -11.28 -9.96 4.85
C ARG A 109 -10.42 -10.67 5.90
N LYS A 110 -9.40 -11.42 5.50
CA LYS A 110 -8.43 -12.05 6.42
C LYS A 110 -7.44 -11.06 7.01
N TYR A 111 -7.17 -9.96 6.29
CA TYR A 111 -6.28 -8.89 6.73
C TYR A 111 -7.03 -7.82 7.52
N PHE A 112 -8.27 -7.54 7.17
CA PHE A 112 -9.13 -6.55 7.80
C PHE A 112 -10.34 -7.24 8.47
N ARG A 113 -10.08 -7.91 9.60
CA ARG A 113 -11.08 -8.76 10.28
C ARG A 113 -12.10 -7.97 11.07
N ARG A 114 -11.72 -6.77 11.59
CA ARG A 114 -12.55 -5.91 12.43
C ARG A 114 -12.54 -4.51 11.85
N ASP A 115 -13.71 -3.87 11.89
CA ASP A 115 -13.84 -2.47 11.50
C ASP A 115 -13.09 -2.17 10.19
N PRO A 116 -13.44 -2.82 9.06
CA PRO A 116 -12.71 -2.67 7.82
C PRO A 116 -12.69 -1.20 7.38
N PRO A 117 -11.62 -0.74 6.71
CA PRO A 117 -11.52 0.64 6.25
C PRO A 117 -12.55 0.95 5.18
N ALA A 118 -12.83 2.25 4.99
CA ALA A 118 -13.53 2.70 3.79
C ALA A 118 -12.80 2.21 2.54
N ARG A 119 -13.54 1.87 1.48
CA ARG A 119 -12.93 1.26 0.30
C ARG A 119 -13.60 1.69 -1.00
N VAL A 120 -12.78 1.87 -2.04
CA VAL A 120 -13.20 1.90 -3.44
C VAL A 120 -12.64 0.64 -4.11
N PHE A 121 -13.42 0.03 -5.00
CA PHE A 121 -13.04 -1.13 -5.78
C PHE A 121 -13.24 -0.80 -7.26
N CYS A 122 -12.14 -0.80 -8.05
CA CYS A 122 -12.14 -0.36 -9.45
C CYS A 122 -11.62 -1.48 -10.36
N VAL A 123 -12.24 -1.61 -11.53
CA VAL A 123 -11.68 -2.39 -12.63
C VAL A 123 -10.88 -1.45 -13.52
N VAL A 124 -9.61 -1.80 -13.81
CA VAL A 124 -8.71 -1.04 -14.66
C VAL A 124 -8.30 -1.86 -15.88
N GLY A 125 -7.73 -1.23 -16.90
CA GLY A 125 -7.33 -1.91 -18.12
C GLY A 125 -6.15 -2.86 -17.91
N SER A 126 -5.01 -2.30 -17.57
CA SER A 126 -3.76 -3.07 -17.39
C SER A 126 -2.68 -2.15 -16.78
N TRP A 127 -1.54 -2.78 -16.45
CA TRP A 127 -0.32 -2.09 -16.06
C TRP A 127 0.82 -2.41 -17.02
N PRO A 128 1.92 -1.65 -16.97
CA PRO A 128 3.10 -1.97 -17.80
C PRO A 128 3.69 -3.35 -17.54
N LYS A 129 3.53 -3.89 -16.32
CA LYS A 129 3.87 -5.27 -15.94
C LYS A 129 2.60 -6.12 -15.83
N LYS A 130 2.74 -7.43 -15.99
CA LYS A 130 1.60 -8.35 -15.96
C LYS A 130 1.24 -8.75 -14.53
N PHE A 131 0.16 -8.20 -14.02
CA PHE A 131 -0.49 -8.58 -12.78
C PHE A 131 -1.96 -8.11 -12.79
N ASP A 132 -2.76 -8.59 -11.84
CA ASP A 132 -4.21 -8.42 -11.86
C ASP A 132 -4.76 -7.60 -10.70
N VAL A 133 -3.97 -7.35 -9.65
CA VAL A 133 -4.42 -6.63 -8.46
C VAL A 133 -3.35 -5.68 -7.92
N GLU A 134 -3.79 -4.49 -7.53
CA GLU A 134 -2.98 -3.49 -6.84
C GLU A 134 -3.83 -2.82 -5.77
N ILE A 135 -3.25 -2.46 -4.64
CA ILE A 135 -3.94 -1.78 -3.56
C ILE A 135 -3.10 -0.62 -3.05
N ASP A 136 -3.71 0.54 -2.85
CA ASP A 136 -3.16 1.65 -2.07
C ASP A 136 -3.94 1.83 -0.77
N CYS A 137 -3.38 2.56 0.18
CA CYS A 137 -4.12 2.88 1.39
C CYS A 137 -3.67 4.19 2.05
N ILE A 138 -4.54 4.69 2.91
CA ILE A 138 -4.28 5.77 3.85
C ILE A 138 -4.50 5.21 5.24
N ALA A 139 -3.57 5.47 6.15
CA ALA A 139 -3.65 5.04 7.53
C ALA A 139 -3.38 6.21 8.49
N VAL A 140 -3.79 6.07 9.73
CA VAL A 140 -3.34 6.94 10.82
C VAL A 140 -1.91 6.56 11.19
N ALA A 141 -1.09 7.55 11.44
CA ALA A 141 0.31 7.34 11.84
C ALA A 141 0.43 6.69 13.22
#